data_e47dc6775a8e6a9b9c7edf3f825bc1e5
#
_entry.id   e47dc6775a8e6a9b9c7edf3f825bc1e5
#
_cell.length_a   1.000
_cell.length_b   1.000
_cell.length_c   1.000
_cell.angle_alpha   90.00
_cell.angle_beta   90.00
_cell.angle_gamma   90.00
#
_symmetry.space_group_name_H-M   'P 1'
#
loop_
_entity.id
_entity.type
_entity.pdbx_description
1 polymer ?
#
loop_
_entity_poly.entity_id
_entity_poly.type
_entity_poly.pdbx_seq_one_letter_code
_entity_poly.pdbx_strand_id
1 'polypeptide(L)'
;MKRITELRANEVFCFGANYRGIHGAGAARDARVLFGAETGVAEGFTGKCYAIPTKRNPSLSLPLHLIEVHVRRFLNEAQRHPGLTFLLTPIGCGLAGYTPAEIAPMFELAGENIVLPEEFEKVLK
;
A
#
# COMPACT_ATOMS: atom_id res chain seq x y z
N MET A 1 -9.48 5.24 -8.93
CA MET A 1 -8.08 4.96 -9.34
C MET A 1 -8.06 4.00 -10.50
N LYS A 2 -7.21 4.24 -11.48
CA LYS A 2 -7.02 3.33 -12.60
C LYS A 2 -6.22 2.11 -12.14
N ARG A 3 -6.69 0.89 -12.50
CA ARG A 3 -6.01 -0.34 -12.13
C ARG A 3 -4.62 -0.41 -12.78
N ILE A 4 -3.61 -0.76 -11.97
CA ILE A 4 -2.24 -0.95 -12.44
C ILE A 4 -2.07 -2.41 -12.83
N THR A 5 -1.73 -2.65 -14.10
CA THR A 5 -1.57 -4.01 -14.63
C THR A 5 -0.14 -4.33 -15.08
N GLU A 6 0.72 -3.31 -15.15
CA GLU A 6 2.13 -3.45 -15.57
C GLU A 6 3.00 -2.54 -14.72
N LEU A 7 4.25 -2.94 -14.51
CA LEU A 7 5.25 -2.17 -13.79
C LEU A 7 6.50 -2.01 -14.65
N ARG A 8 7.09 -0.82 -14.62
CA ARG A 8 8.43 -0.59 -15.13
C ARG A 8 9.46 -1.22 -14.18
N ALA A 9 10.69 -1.39 -14.63
CA ALA A 9 11.73 -2.08 -13.87
C ALA A 9 11.99 -1.50 -12.48
N ASN A 10 11.85 -0.18 -12.32
CA ASN A 10 12.09 0.51 -11.04
C ASN A 10 10.81 0.82 -10.27
N GLU A 11 9.67 0.33 -10.71
CA GLU A 11 8.39 0.57 -10.05
C GLU A 11 8.04 -0.53 -9.08
N VAL A 12 7.48 -0.14 -7.93
CA VAL A 12 7.06 -1.05 -6.87
C VAL A 12 5.56 -0.83 -6.63
N PHE A 13 4.80 -1.91 -6.67
CA PHE A 13 3.35 -1.88 -6.46
C PHE A 13 3.06 -1.95 -4.96
N CYS A 14 2.48 -0.90 -4.39
CA CYS A 14 2.21 -0.83 -2.94
C CYS A 14 0.74 -1.09 -2.66
N PHE A 15 0.49 -2.05 -1.78
CA PHE A 15 -0.86 -2.52 -1.53
C PHE A 15 -1.14 -2.71 -0.04
N GLY A 16 -2.42 -2.64 0.34
CA GLY A 16 -2.88 -2.92 1.69
C GLY A 16 -2.90 -4.42 1.95
N ALA A 17 -2.28 -4.84 3.03
CA ALA A 17 -2.17 -6.24 3.42
C ALA A 17 -2.83 -6.50 4.78
N ASN A 18 -2.87 -7.76 5.20
CA ASN A 18 -3.26 -8.12 6.56
C ASN A 18 -2.10 -8.86 7.24
N TYR A 19 -2.14 -8.93 8.58
CA TYR A 19 -1.05 -9.52 9.36
C TYR A 19 -0.81 -11.00 9.08
N ARG A 20 -1.78 -11.68 8.49
CA ARG A 20 -1.63 -13.09 8.11
C ARG A 20 -0.96 -13.28 6.75
N GLY A 21 -0.78 -12.19 6.00
CA GLY A 21 -0.18 -12.26 4.66
C GLY A 21 -1.03 -13.00 3.64
N ILE A 22 -2.35 -12.99 3.81
CA ILE A 22 -3.27 -13.62 2.86
C ILE A 22 -3.70 -12.57 1.85
N HIS A 23 -3.34 -12.76 0.57
CA HIS A 23 -3.57 -11.80 -0.51
C HIS A 23 -4.66 -12.32 -1.44
N GLY A 24 -5.89 -12.35 -0.94
CA GLY A 24 -6.99 -13.04 -1.62
C GLY A 24 -7.91 -12.18 -2.46
N ALA A 25 -7.90 -10.85 -2.30
CA ALA A 25 -8.84 -9.97 -2.99
C ALA A 25 -8.25 -8.59 -3.24
N GLY A 26 -8.86 -7.84 -4.16
CA GLY A 26 -8.49 -6.45 -4.45
C GLY A 26 -7.06 -6.26 -4.91
N ALA A 27 -6.43 -5.17 -4.47
CA ALA A 27 -5.05 -4.87 -4.83
C ALA A 27 -4.06 -5.94 -4.33
N ALA A 28 -4.33 -6.55 -3.18
CA ALA A 28 -3.49 -7.63 -2.65
C ALA A 28 -3.50 -8.85 -3.59
N ARG A 29 -4.65 -9.17 -4.18
CA ARG A 29 -4.73 -10.25 -5.17
C ARG A 29 -3.94 -9.88 -6.43
N ASP A 30 -4.04 -8.64 -6.91
CA ASP A 30 -3.25 -8.18 -8.05
C ASP A 30 -1.75 -8.26 -7.74
N ALA A 31 -1.34 -7.89 -6.55
CA ALA A 31 0.05 -8.01 -6.12
C ALA A 31 0.55 -9.44 -6.24
N ARG A 32 -0.23 -10.40 -5.76
CA ARG A 32 0.12 -11.81 -5.80
C ARG A 32 0.11 -12.38 -7.22
N VAL A 33 -0.95 -12.11 -7.96
CA VAL A 33 -1.17 -12.71 -9.29
C VAL A 33 -0.30 -12.07 -10.35
N LEU A 34 -0.14 -10.74 -10.33
CA LEU A 34 0.55 -10.00 -11.40
C LEU A 34 2.00 -9.66 -11.06
N PHE A 35 2.32 -9.43 -9.79
CA PHE A 35 3.60 -8.82 -9.42
C PHE A 35 4.43 -9.63 -8.43
N GLY A 36 4.06 -10.86 -8.18
CA GLY A 36 4.89 -11.80 -7.44
C GLY A 36 4.91 -11.66 -5.92
N ALA A 37 3.94 -10.96 -5.33
CA ALA A 37 3.84 -10.91 -3.88
C ALA A 37 3.64 -12.31 -3.30
N GLU A 38 4.42 -12.64 -2.27
CA GLU A 38 4.38 -13.97 -1.66
C GLU A 38 3.36 -14.04 -0.54
N THR A 39 2.59 -15.12 -0.51
CA THR A 39 1.69 -15.43 0.59
C THR A 39 2.50 -15.57 1.88
N GLY A 40 2.01 -14.94 2.96
CA GLY A 40 2.69 -14.97 4.26
C GLY A 40 3.50 -13.70 4.55
N VAL A 41 3.79 -12.87 3.55
CA VAL A 41 4.49 -11.59 3.77
C VAL A 41 3.45 -10.51 4.03
N ALA A 42 3.40 -10.05 5.26
CA ALA A 42 2.41 -9.06 5.70
C ALA A 42 2.91 -7.63 5.60
N GLU A 43 4.21 -7.40 5.66
CA GLU A 43 4.78 -6.05 5.60
C GLU A 43 6.11 -6.08 4.87
N GLY A 44 6.37 -5.03 4.08
CA GLY A 44 7.64 -4.84 3.40
C GLY A 44 7.67 -5.37 1.98
N PHE A 45 8.89 -5.42 1.42
CA PHE A 45 9.09 -5.85 0.05
C PHE A 45 8.75 -7.32 -0.15
N THR A 46 8.02 -7.60 -1.24
CA THR A 46 7.68 -8.96 -1.64
C THR A 46 7.42 -8.97 -3.15
N GLY A 47 8.19 -9.76 -3.90
CA GLY A 47 8.17 -9.69 -5.36
C GLY A 47 8.49 -8.27 -5.82
N LYS A 48 7.67 -7.75 -6.72
CA LYS A 48 7.77 -6.35 -7.18
C LYS A 48 6.84 -5.42 -6.41
N CYS A 49 6.53 -5.78 -5.17
CA CYS A 49 5.54 -5.10 -4.34
C CYS A 49 6.10 -4.64 -3.01
N TYR A 50 5.33 -3.80 -2.34
CA TYR A 50 5.51 -3.46 -0.95
C TYR A 50 4.17 -3.59 -0.23
N ALA A 51 4.12 -4.41 0.82
CA ALA A 51 2.91 -4.65 1.58
C ALA A 51 2.84 -3.68 2.77
N ILE A 52 1.69 -3.02 2.92
CA ILE A 52 1.43 -2.10 4.04
C ILE A 52 0.23 -2.64 4.81
N PRO A 53 0.41 -3.13 6.04
CA PRO A 53 -0.72 -3.69 6.79
C PRO A 53 -1.82 -2.69 7.09
N THR A 54 -3.05 -3.07 6.78
CA THR A 54 -4.26 -2.30 7.08
C THR A 54 -5.30 -3.17 7.80
N LYS A 55 -5.06 -4.47 7.90
CA LYS A 55 -5.99 -5.44 8.50
C LYS A 55 -5.23 -6.45 9.36
N ARG A 56 -5.89 -6.98 10.40
CA ARG A 56 -5.34 -8.07 11.22
C ARG A 56 -5.41 -9.40 10.49
N ASN A 57 -6.51 -9.62 9.76
CA ASN A 57 -6.80 -10.80 8.99
C ASN A 57 -7.78 -10.40 7.89
N PRO A 58 -8.16 -11.29 6.97
CA PRO A 58 -9.05 -10.91 5.87
C PRO A 58 -10.38 -10.29 6.28
N SER A 59 -10.82 -10.48 7.53
CA SER A 59 -12.13 -10.02 8.00
C SER A 59 -12.09 -8.85 8.97
N LEU A 60 -10.92 -8.45 9.49
CA LEU A 60 -10.84 -7.47 10.57
C LEU A 60 -9.79 -6.40 10.27
N SER A 61 -10.23 -5.16 10.21
CA SER A 61 -9.36 -4.01 9.96
C SER A 61 -8.56 -3.62 11.19
N LEU A 62 -7.37 -3.04 10.96
CA LEU A 62 -6.59 -2.41 12.02
C LEU A 62 -7.20 -1.05 12.36
N PRO A 63 -7.08 -0.59 13.61
CA PRO A 63 -7.41 0.80 13.92
C PRO A 63 -6.46 1.75 13.20
N LEU A 64 -6.92 2.98 12.94
CA LEU A 64 -6.16 3.97 12.17
C LEU A 64 -4.77 4.24 12.74
N HIS A 65 -4.62 4.28 14.07
CA HIS A 65 -3.32 4.56 14.67
C HIS A 65 -2.27 3.47 14.40
N LEU A 66 -2.69 2.22 14.21
CA LEU A 66 -1.78 1.14 13.82
C LEU A 66 -1.46 1.18 12.33
N ILE A 67 -2.44 1.52 11.49
CA ILE A 67 -2.18 1.73 10.07
C ILE A 67 -1.13 2.83 9.90
N GLU A 68 -1.24 3.91 10.67
CA GLU A 68 -0.29 5.00 10.61
C GLU A 68 1.14 4.56 10.95
N VAL A 69 1.31 3.66 11.91
CA VAL A 69 2.63 3.10 12.22
C VAL A 69 3.24 2.43 10.99
N HIS A 70 2.45 1.62 10.30
CA HIS A 70 2.93 0.90 9.10
C HIS A 70 3.16 1.85 7.92
N VAL A 71 2.35 2.88 7.78
CA VAL A 71 2.58 3.91 6.76
C VAL A 71 3.90 4.63 7.02
N ARG A 72 4.20 5.00 8.27
CA ARG A 72 5.47 5.64 8.61
C ARG A 72 6.67 4.77 8.29
N ARG A 73 6.57 3.47 8.54
CA ARG A 73 7.62 2.51 8.16
C ARG A 73 7.81 2.48 6.64
N PHE A 74 6.71 2.50 5.90
CA PHE A 74 6.76 2.57 4.45
C PHE A 74 7.43 3.85 3.96
N LEU A 75 7.06 5.01 4.51
CA LEU A 75 7.64 6.29 4.12
C LEU A 75 9.15 6.32 4.38
N ASN A 76 9.60 5.77 5.51
CA ASN A 76 11.02 5.67 5.83
C ASN A 76 11.75 4.75 4.83
N GLU A 77 11.14 3.63 4.49
CA GLU A 77 11.70 2.67 3.53
C GLU A 77 11.83 3.30 2.14
N ALA A 78 10.82 4.03 1.71
CA ALA A 78 10.85 4.70 0.41
C ALA A 78 12.00 5.73 0.33
N GLN A 79 12.28 6.45 1.42
CA GLN A 79 13.41 7.39 1.47
C GLN A 79 14.76 6.70 1.28
N ARG A 80 14.87 5.44 1.72
CA ARG A 80 16.11 4.66 1.58
C ARG A 80 16.34 4.15 0.16
N HIS A 81 15.32 4.22 -0.69
CA HIS A 81 15.37 3.70 -2.06
C HIS A 81 14.97 4.78 -3.06
N PRO A 82 15.78 5.85 -3.18
CA PRO A 82 15.42 6.96 -4.08
C PRO A 82 15.40 6.58 -5.56
N GLY A 83 16.04 5.47 -5.93
CA GLY A 83 16.00 4.96 -7.30
C GLY A 83 14.76 4.17 -7.65
N LEU A 84 13.90 3.86 -6.67
CA LEU A 84 12.64 3.18 -6.90
C LEU A 84 11.48 4.17 -6.91
N THR A 85 10.45 3.87 -7.69
CA THR A 85 9.19 4.61 -7.71
C THR A 85 8.11 3.74 -7.13
N PHE A 86 7.47 4.20 -6.08
CA PHE A 86 6.44 3.44 -5.36
C PHE A 86 5.06 3.87 -5.82
N LEU A 87 4.35 2.98 -6.51
CA LEU A 87 2.99 3.24 -6.98
C LEU A 87 2.02 2.82 -5.89
N LEU A 88 1.47 3.80 -5.18
CA LEU A 88 0.57 3.54 -4.07
C LEU A 88 -0.86 3.33 -4.54
N THR A 89 -1.47 2.21 -4.15
CA THR A 89 -2.91 2.01 -4.28
C THR A 89 -3.62 2.67 -3.10
N PRO A 90 -4.95 2.92 -3.17
CA PRO A 90 -5.67 3.56 -2.07
C PRO A 90 -5.87 2.59 -0.90
N ILE A 91 -4.78 2.28 -0.21
CA ILE A 91 -4.78 1.35 0.91
C ILE A 91 -5.79 1.75 1.98
N GLY A 92 -6.38 0.76 2.63
CA GLY A 92 -7.36 0.99 3.70
C GLY A 92 -8.73 1.42 3.21
N CYS A 93 -8.89 1.77 1.93
CA CYS A 93 -10.14 2.32 1.39
C CYS A 93 -10.99 1.31 0.62
N GLY A 94 -10.54 0.07 0.53
CA GLY A 94 -11.32 -1.01 -0.07
C GLY A 94 -11.98 -1.85 1.03
N LEU A 95 -11.57 -3.11 1.11
CA LEU A 95 -12.14 -4.06 2.08
C LEU A 95 -11.90 -3.67 3.54
N ALA A 96 -10.88 -2.87 3.84
CA ALA A 96 -10.65 -2.39 5.19
C ALA A 96 -11.68 -1.35 5.65
N GLY A 97 -12.37 -0.70 4.72
CA GLY A 97 -13.56 0.10 5.03
C GLY A 97 -13.32 1.55 5.44
N TYR A 98 -12.09 2.04 5.36
CA TYR A 98 -11.81 3.45 5.65
C TYR A 98 -12.01 4.33 4.42
N THR A 99 -12.02 5.64 4.62
CA THR A 99 -12.19 6.61 3.54
C THR A 99 -10.84 7.26 3.19
N PRO A 100 -10.72 7.83 1.97
CA PRO A 100 -9.53 8.62 1.63
C PRO A 100 -9.26 9.76 2.62
N ALA A 101 -10.32 10.40 3.14
CA ALA A 101 -10.16 11.46 4.14
C ALA A 101 -9.48 10.97 5.42
N GLU A 102 -9.66 9.70 5.77
CA GLU A 102 -9.05 9.10 6.96
C GLU A 102 -7.62 8.63 6.74
N ILE A 103 -7.31 8.15 5.55
CA ILE A 103 -6.01 7.53 5.23
C ILE A 103 -5.03 8.52 4.59
N ALA A 104 -5.48 9.34 3.63
CA ALA A 104 -4.59 10.21 2.88
C ALA A 104 -3.72 11.14 3.74
N PRO A 105 -4.21 11.71 4.85
CA PRO A 105 -3.37 12.55 5.70
C PRO A 105 -2.09 11.87 6.21
N MET A 106 -2.09 10.54 6.32
CA MET A 106 -0.91 9.79 6.73
C MET A 106 0.24 9.89 5.72
N PHE A 107 -0.07 10.27 4.48
CA PHE A 107 0.90 10.40 3.39
C PHE A 107 1.30 11.84 3.08
N GLU A 108 0.95 12.79 3.96
CA GLU A 108 1.26 14.20 3.74
C GLU A 108 2.75 14.46 3.51
N LEU A 109 3.62 13.71 4.17
CA LEU A 109 5.07 13.84 4.05
C LEU A 109 5.69 12.85 3.06
N ALA A 110 4.90 12.26 2.17
CA ALA A 110 5.41 11.35 1.15
C ALA A 110 6.40 12.06 0.23
N GLY A 111 7.54 11.42 -0.03
CA GLY A 111 8.56 11.96 -0.92
C GLY A 111 8.17 11.86 -2.40
N GLU A 112 9.02 12.43 -3.26
CA GLU A 112 8.76 12.50 -4.70
C GLU A 112 8.70 11.14 -5.38
N ASN A 113 9.33 10.11 -4.79
CA ASN A 113 9.34 8.77 -5.36
C ASN A 113 8.11 7.93 -4.99
N ILE A 114 7.13 8.53 -4.31
CA ILE A 114 5.84 7.89 -4.03
C ILE A 114 4.78 8.55 -4.89
N VAL A 115 4.16 7.76 -5.76
CA VAL A 115 3.05 8.21 -6.61
C VAL A 115 1.76 7.90 -5.88
N LEU A 116 1.07 8.93 -5.41
CA LEU A 116 -0.19 8.77 -4.68
C LEU A 116 -1.36 8.50 -5.64
N PRO A 117 -2.36 7.72 -5.23
CA PRO A 117 -3.58 7.58 -6.02
C PRO A 117 -4.33 8.92 -6.04
N GLU A 118 -5.09 9.18 -7.09
CA GLU A 118 -5.77 10.48 -7.24
C GLU A 118 -6.74 10.77 -6.08
N GLU A 119 -7.37 9.73 -5.52
CA GLU A 119 -8.26 9.88 -4.35
C GLU A 119 -7.53 10.51 -3.15
N PHE A 120 -6.24 10.17 -2.99
CA PHE A 120 -5.42 10.72 -1.91
C PHE A 120 -4.92 12.12 -2.26
N GLU A 121 -4.53 12.33 -3.50
CA GLU A 121 -4.10 13.67 -3.95
C GLU A 121 -5.18 14.71 -3.75
N LYS A 122 -6.43 14.37 -4.03
CA LYS A 122 -7.57 15.27 -3.85
C LYS A 122 -7.76 15.69 -2.40
N VAL A 123 -7.51 14.78 -1.46
CA VAL A 123 -7.61 15.10 -0.02
C VAL A 123 -6.48 16.02 0.43
N LEU A 124 -5.27 15.83 -0.11
CA LEU A 124 -4.08 16.53 0.33
C LEU A 124 -3.88 17.89 -0.32
N LYS A 125 -4.70 18.22 -1.30
CA LYS A 125 -4.67 19.54 -1.94
C LYS A 125 -5.27 20.64 -1.09
#